data_dcc17933746990b379333b0186aff7e1
#
_entry.id   dcc17933746990b379333b0186aff7e1
#
_cell.length_a   1.000
_cell.length_b   1.000
_cell.length_c   1.000
_cell.angle_alpha   90.00
_cell.angle_beta   90.00
_cell.angle_gamma   90.00
#
_symmetry.space_group_name_H-M   'P 1'
#
loop_
_entity.id
_entity.type
_entity.pdbx_description
1 polymer ?
#
loop_
_entity_poly.entity_id
_entity_poly.type
_entity_poly.pdbx_seq_one_letter_code
_entity_poly.pdbx_strand_id
1 'polypeptide(L)'
;LKFATRLRRARRYRPYQPKAVMPAHYISCHSCGLELRLPPLKPGKAAFCPRCGHPLARVEANPFLLPPALALASLIMLAVVFSGLYMHVTVLGLEVPLTMPEMMKVLILQKSGFLAEVMFVLTFGAPFFFCLLCLYVYGGLLWGKPPPGVLGATRWLVRLRGWMMVDVFFISTLVAYIKLGKVAEVHFGPAFYLMFVLSVLLIRTALSVPEHWVYYQIRRLRGDKDLVRPEGGSVFCGKCLFERPAHETECEICGSGLHKRRPNSLGLSLALLITSVILLLPANLMTIMVSSNPTVIERSTIFSGIQFMWRDGDHYIAMIIFSASIMVPWLKIIAMGVLLYAAKFGIKIAPHRLSQLYLITESIGRWSMIDIFVIIMLMSTFRTHMARVVPGPAALYFCLVVLLTMLSAHFFDPRLIWDKATQHNKKAT
;
A
#
# COMPACT_ATOMS: atom_id res chain seq x y z
N LEU A 1 -2.84 -28.60 -60.31
CA LEU A 1 -1.65 -27.75 -60.01
C LEU A 1 -1.95 -26.43 -59.27
N LYS A 2 -3.17 -26.17 -58.78
CA LYS A 2 -3.52 -24.92 -58.02
C LYS A 2 -3.75 -25.14 -56.50
N PHE A 3 -3.49 -26.33 -55.95
CA PHE A 3 -3.67 -26.63 -54.53
C PHE A 3 -2.35 -26.54 -53.71
N ALA A 4 -1.21 -26.47 -54.35
CA ALA A 4 0.12 -26.50 -53.71
C ALA A 4 0.66 -25.11 -53.29
N THR A 5 0.01 -24.01 -53.65
CA THR A 5 0.50 -22.63 -53.39
C THR A 5 -0.12 -21.93 -52.16
N ARG A 6 -1.07 -22.55 -51.47
CA ARG A 6 -1.69 -21.97 -50.25
C ARG A 6 -1.03 -22.36 -48.93
N LEU A 7 -0.05 -23.25 -48.92
CA LEU A 7 0.64 -23.73 -47.71
C LEU A 7 1.92 -22.98 -47.36
N ARG A 8 2.30 -21.92 -48.04
CA ARG A 8 3.56 -21.17 -47.80
C ARG A 8 3.41 -19.87 -47.03
N ARG A 9 2.27 -19.58 -46.42
CA ARG A 9 2.14 -18.48 -45.43
C ARG A 9 1.78 -18.98 -44.02
N ALA A 10 2.32 -20.10 -43.61
CA ALA A 10 2.51 -20.34 -42.19
C ALA A 10 3.54 -19.29 -41.72
N ARG A 11 3.06 -18.17 -41.16
CA ARG A 11 3.90 -17.27 -40.36
C ARG A 11 4.76 -18.17 -39.48
N ARG A 12 6.08 -18.21 -39.72
CA ARG A 12 7.03 -18.86 -38.82
C ARG A 12 6.76 -18.29 -37.46
N TYR A 13 6.06 -19.02 -36.62
CA TYR A 13 5.84 -18.74 -35.22
C TYR A 13 7.21 -18.80 -34.55
N ARG A 14 7.91 -17.67 -34.50
CA ARG A 14 9.11 -17.58 -33.66
C ARG A 14 8.62 -17.76 -32.22
N PRO A 15 9.03 -18.82 -31.53
CA PRO A 15 8.65 -18.98 -30.15
C PRO A 15 9.07 -17.71 -29.42
N TYR A 16 8.16 -17.16 -28.63
CA TYR A 16 8.43 -16.00 -27.79
C TYR A 16 9.61 -16.34 -26.88
N GLN A 17 10.75 -15.68 -27.12
CA GLN A 17 11.90 -15.78 -26.23
C GLN A 17 11.82 -14.60 -25.24
N PRO A 18 11.55 -14.84 -23.97
CA PRO A 18 11.48 -13.80 -22.97
C PRO A 18 12.87 -13.17 -22.80
N LYS A 19 13.05 -11.94 -23.29
CA LYS A 19 14.29 -11.18 -23.06
C LYS A 19 14.16 -10.43 -21.72
N ALA A 20 14.97 -10.81 -20.74
CA ALA A 20 15.00 -10.17 -19.43
C ALA A 20 15.57 -8.74 -19.48
N VAL A 21 16.37 -8.41 -20.51
CA VAL A 21 17.00 -7.10 -20.67
C VAL A 21 15.97 -6.07 -21.15
N MET A 22 15.95 -4.91 -20.51
CA MET A 22 15.17 -3.75 -20.91
C MET A 22 16.05 -2.84 -21.78
N PRO A 23 15.63 -2.43 -22.99
CA PRO A 23 16.42 -1.57 -23.87
C PRO A 23 16.51 -0.15 -23.31
N ALA A 24 17.45 0.63 -23.85
CA ALA A 24 17.52 2.06 -23.55
C ALA A 24 16.28 2.79 -24.10
N HIS A 25 15.68 3.64 -23.28
CA HIS A 25 14.52 4.47 -23.65
C HIS A 25 14.44 5.70 -22.74
N TYR A 26 13.57 6.65 -23.11
CA TYR A 26 13.32 7.84 -22.30
C TYR A 26 12.25 7.57 -21.23
N ILE A 27 12.47 8.14 -20.03
CA ILE A 27 11.59 8.02 -18.88
C ILE A 27 11.53 9.36 -18.13
N SER A 28 10.41 9.65 -17.51
CA SER A 28 10.28 10.78 -16.58
C SER A 28 10.22 10.28 -15.14
N CYS A 29 10.96 10.92 -14.26
CA CYS A 29 10.93 10.57 -12.84
C CYS A 29 9.55 10.87 -12.22
N HIS A 30 8.96 9.91 -11.52
CA HIS A 30 7.64 10.06 -10.89
C HIS A 30 7.64 11.09 -9.75
N SER A 31 8.77 11.29 -9.07
CA SER A 31 8.89 12.19 -7.92
C SER A 31 9.26 13.64 -8.31
N CYS A 32 10.20 13.83 -9.25
CA CYS A 32 10.69 15.18 -9.59
C CYS A 32 10.41 15.63 -11.03
N GLY A 33 9.85 14.75 -11.87
CA GLY A 33 9.52 15.06 -13.26
C GLY A 33 10.73 15.20 -14.20
N LEU A 34 11.96 14.89 -13.74
CA LEU A 34 13.16 14.95 -14.61
C LEU A 34 13.04 13.92 -15.72
N GLU A 35 13.16 14.38 -16.96
CA GLU A 35 13.25 13.52 -18.14
C GLU A 35 14.71 13.09 -18.35
N LEU A 36 14.90 11.79 -18.50
CA LEU A 36 16.24 11.20 -18.70
C LEU A 36 16.18 9.97 -19.58
N ARG A 37 17.31 9.67 -20.22
CA ARG A 37 17.49 8.43 -20.98
C ARG A 37 17.93 7.33 -20.02
N LEU A 38 17.08 6.31 -19.87
CA LEU A 38 17.42 5.12 -19.10
C LEU A 38 18.39 4.27 -19.90
N PRO A 39 19.56 3.86 -19.35
CA PRO A 39 20.46 2.93 -20.02
C PRO A 39 19.82 1.53 -20.11
N PRO A 40 20.33 0.63 -20.96
CA PRO A 40 19.84 -0.74 -21.01
C PRO A 40 20.06 -1.43 -19.68
N LEU A 41 18.97 -1.92 -19.06
CA LEU A 41 19.02 -2.58 -17.77
C LEU A 41 19.11 -4.09 -17.92
N LYS A 42 20.17 -4.66 -17.36
CA LYS A 42 20.37 -6.11 -17.24
C LYS A 42 19.66 -6.66 -16.00
N PRO A 43 19.34 -7.98 -15.94
CA PRO A 43 18.84 -8.62 -14.74
C PRO A 43 19.70 -8.33 -13.51
N GLY A 44 19.07 -8.08 -12.37
CA GLY A 44 19.72 -7.73 -11.11
C GLY A 44 20.14 -6.26 -10.96
N LYS A 45 19.87 -5.40 -11.96
CA LYS A 45 20.24 -3.96 -11.90
C LYS A 45 19.03 -3.08 -11.66
N ALA A 46 19.28 -1.96 -10.98
CA ALA A 46 18.31 -0.89 -10.73
C ALA A 46 18.89 0.45 -11.17
N ALA A 47 18.02 1.35 -11.64
CA ALA A 47 18.37 2.72 -11.98
C ALA A 47 17.67 3.70 -11.02
N PHE A 48 18.41 4.72 -10.60
CA PHE A 48 17.94 5.77 -9.69
C PHE A 48 18.00 7.13 -10.39
N CYS A 49 17.10 8.03 -9.99
CA CYS A 49 17.09 9.39 -10.50
C CYS A 49 18.30 10.19 -9.97
N PRO A 50 19.13 10.80 -10.83
CA PRO A 50 20.29 11.57 -10.38
C PRO A 50 19.90 12.86 -9.64
N ARG A 51 18.66 13.34 -9.81
CA ARG A 51 18.19 14.58 -9.19
C ARG A 51 17.60 14.39 -7.79
N CYS A 52 16.82 13.33 -7.58
CA CYS A 52 16.08 13.11 -6.32
C CYS A 52 16.34 11.76 -5.66
N GLY A 53 17.17 10.89 -6.25
CA GLY A 53 17.49 9.56 -5.70
C GLY A 53 16.33 8.53 -5.80
N HIS A 54 15.16 8.91 -6.33
CA HIS A 54 14.02 7.99 -6.44
C HIS A 54 14.33 6.82 -7.39
N PRO A 55 13.96 5.56 -7.04
CA PRO A 55 14.15 4.42 -7.95
C PRO A 55 13.25 4.57 -9.19
N LEU A 56 13.85 4.50 -10.37
CA LEU A 56 13.16 4.67 -11.67
C LEU A 56 12.70 3.35 -12.26
N ALA A 57 13.62 2.41 -12.35
CA ALA A 57 13.33 1.09 -12.90
C ALA A 57 14.27 0.06 -12.27
N ARG A 58 13.78 -1.15 -12.13
CA ARG A 58 14.53 -2.30 -11.61
C ARG A 58 14.20 -3.53 -12.47
N VAL A 59 15.16 -4.39 -12.64
CA VAL A 59 14.98 -5.72 -13.24
C VAL A 59 15.49 -6.75 -12.24
N GLU A 60 14.64 -7.70 -11.84
CA GLU A 60 15.03 -8.77 -10.92
C GLU A 60 16.06 -9.70 -11.59
N ALA A 61 16.82 -10.44 -10.78
CA ALA A 61 17.80 -11.40 -11.28
C ALA A 61 17.13 -12.49 -12.15
N ASN A 62 16.01 -13.04 -11.65
CA ASN A 62 15.17 -14.02 -12.36
C ASN A 62 13.76 -13.45 -12.54
N PRO A 63 13.55 -12.49 -13.47
CA PRO A 63 12.35 -11.68 -13.51
C PRO A 63 11.09 -12.43 -13.95
N PHE A 64 11.21 -13.63 -14.54
CA PHE A 64 10.08 -14.43 -15.01
C PHE A 64 9.63 -15.50 -14.01
N LEU A 65 10.54 -16.12 -13.26
CA LEU A 65 10.24 -17.26 -12.39
C LEU A 65 10.08 -16.84 -10.92
N LEU A 66 10.86 -15.86 -10.47
CA LEU A 66 10.87 -15.48 -9.05
C LEU A 66 9.52 -14.90 -8.58
N PRO A 67 8.86 -13.94 -9.29
CA PRO A 67 7.60 -13.38 -8.82
C PRO A 67 6.48 -14.41 -8.71
N PRO A 68 6.20 -15.28 -9.70
CA PRO A 68 5.13 -16.25 -9.58
C PRO A 68 5.43 -17.36 -8.56
N ALA A 69 6.70 -17.77 -8.38
CA ALA A 69 7.07 -18.73 -7.35
C ALA A 69 6.83 -18.17 -5.94
N LEU A 70 7.23 -16.92 -5.68
CA LEU A 70 6.96 -16.24 -4.43
C LEU A 70 5.47 -16.00 -4.21
N ALA A 71 4.71 -15.65 -5.24
CA ALA A 71 3.27 -15.47 -5.15
C ALA A 71 2.54 -16.78 -4.81
N LEU A 72 2.95 -17.90 -5.40
CA LEU A 72 2.39 -19.22 -5.08
C LEU A 72 2.71 -19.62 -3.63
N ALA A 73 3.96 -19.46 -3.19
CA ALA A 73 4.36 -19.71 -1.82
C ALA A 73 3.57 -18.84 -0.82
N SER A 74 3.38 -17.55 -1.17
CA SER A 74 2.59 -16.61 -0.36
C SER A 74 1.12 -17.00 -0.27
N LEU A 75 0.51 -17.53 -1.35
CA LEU A 75 -0.88 -18.02 -1.33
C LEU A 75 -1.07 -19.23 -0.43
N ILE A 76 -0.16 -20.20 -0.53
CA ILE A 76 -0.19 -21.38 0.34
C ILE A 76 -0.04 -20.96 1.81
N MET A 77 0.95 -20.11 2.09
CA MET A 77 1.20 -19.63 3.45
C MET A 77 0.03 -18.78 3.98
N LEU A 78 -0.60 -17.96 3.13
CA LEU A 78 -1.79 -17.17 3.49
C LEU A 78 -2.96 -18.07 3.90
N ALA A 79 -3.22 -19.17 3.17
CA ALA A 79 -4.25 -20.13 3.51
C ALA A 79 -3.96 -20.82 4.86
N VAL A 80 -2.72 -21.22 5.10
CA VAL A 80 -2.30 -21.86 6.36
C VAL A 80 -2.43 -20.90 7.55
N VAL A 81 -1.98 -19.65 7.41
CA VAL A 81 -2.08 -18.65 8.48
C VAL A 81 -3.52 -18.29 8.78
N PHE A 82 -4.38 -18.18 7.74
CA PHE A 82 -5.77 -17.80 7.92
C PHE A 82 -6.60 -18.89 8.62
N SER A 83 -6.33 -20.17 8.34
CA SER A 83 -7.00 -21.31 8.96
C SER A 83 -6.38 -21.75 10.29
N GLY A 84 -5.14 -21.34 10.55
CA GLY A 84 -4.37 -21.77 11.72
C GLY A 84 -4.75 -21.01 12.99
N LEU A 85 -4.41 -21.63 14.13
CA LEU A 85 -4.54 -21.02 15.43
C LEU A 85 -3.52 -19.89 15.60
N TYR A 86 -4.02 -18.66 15.81
CA TYR A 86 -3.19 -17.48 15.90
C TYR A 86 -2.66 -17.23 17.31
N MET A 87 -3.54 -17.29 18.33
CA MET A 87 -3.18 -17.20 19.74
C MET A 87 -4.26 -17.83 20.63
N HIS A 88 -3.86 -18.20 21.84
CA HIS A 88 -4.73 -18.50 22.95
C HIS A 88 -4.65 -17.36 23.96
N VAL A 89 -5.76 -16.92 24.46
CA VAL A 89 -5.79 -15.92 25.53
C VAL A 89 -6.55 -16.49 26.71
N THR A 90 -5.88 -16.55 27.85
CA THR A 90 -6.46 -17.00 29.11
C THR A 90 -6.88 -15.78 29.92
N VAL A 91 -8.19 -15.63 30.12
CA VAL A 91 -8.77 -14.56 30.94
C VAL A 91 -9.53 -15.23 32.07
N LEU A 92 -9.13 -15.00 33.31
CA LEU A 92 -9.77 -15.57 34.52
C LEU A 92 -9.95 -17.10 34.44
N GLY A 93 -8.96 -17.82 33.90
CA GLY A 93 -8.98 -19.29 33.78
C GLY A 93 -9.79 -19.83 32.60
N LEU A 94 -10.38 -18.97 31.77
CA LEU A 94 -11.05 -19.37 30.54
C LEU A 94 -10.11 -19.21 29.34
N GLU A 95 -9.83 -20.30 28.66
CA GLU A 95 -9.02 -20.28 27.42
C GLU A 95 -9.89 -19.94 26.22
N VAL A 96 -9.51 -18.90 25.52
CA VAL A 96 -10.17 -18.47 24.27
C VAL A 96 -9.19 -18.62 23.11
N PRO A 97 -9.39 -19.65 22.25
CA PRO A 97 -8.62 -19.76 21.03
C PRO A 97 -9.04 -18.68 20.03
N LEU A 98 -8.07 -18.02 19.42
CA LEU A 98 -8.29 -16.96 18.45
C LEU A 98 -7.69 -17.36 17.10
N THR A 99 -8.57 -17.53 16.11
CA THR A 99 -8.21 -17.64 14.69
C THR A 99 -8.61 -16.36 13.96
N MET A 100 -8.04 -16.11 12.78
CA MET A 100 -8.42 -14.93 11.96
C MET A 100 -9.92 -14.88 11.63
N PRO A 101 -10.58 -15.97 11.21
CA PRO A 101 -12.03 -15.95 10.95
C PRO A 101 -12.86 -15.68 12.20
N GLU A 102 -12.43 -16.14 13.38
CA GLU A 102 -13.13 -15.88 14.63
C GLU A 102 -13.05 -14.42 15.04
N MET A 103 -11.90 -13.77 14.88
CA MET A 103 -11.76 -12.33 15.09
C MET A 103 -12.76 -11.54 14.26
N MET A 104 -12.95 -11.93 12.99
CA MET A 104 -13.94 -11.30 12.11
C MET A 104 -15.38 -11.53 12.58
N LYS A 105 -15.73 -12.77 12.94
CA LYS A 105 -17.07 -13.10 13.46
C LYS A 105 -17.41 -12.24 14.67
N VAL A 106 -16.47 -12.06 15.59
CA VAL A 106 -16.65 -11.23 16.78
C VAL A 106 -16.95 -9.78 16.45
N LEU A 107 -16.17 -9.19 15.52
CA LEU A 107 -16.37 -7.80 15.09
C LEU A 107 -17.74 -7.59 14.44
N ILE A 108 -18.19 -8.56 13.63
CA ILE A 108 -19.52 -8.53 13.00
C ILE A 108 -20.61 -8.61 14.06
N LEU A 109 -20.50 -9.55 15.02
CA LEU A 109 -21.46 -9.71 16.13
C LEU A 109 -21.52 -8.47 17.05
N GLN A 110 -20.41 -7.75 17.18
CA GLN A 110 -20.34 -6.49 17.94
C GLN A 110 -20.84 -5.26 17.15
N LYS A 111 -21.52 -5.46 16.01
CA LYS A 111 -22.01 -4.40 15.11
C LYS A 111 -20.90 -3.50 14.54
N SER A 112 -19.68 -3.98 14.49
CA SER A 112 -18.50 -3.28 13.96
C SER A 112 -18.05 -3.87 12.61
N GLY A 113 -19.02 -4.20 11.73
CA GLY A 113 -18.77 -4.84 10.44
C GLY A 113 -17.76 -4.10 9.58
N PHE A 114 -17.77 -2.77 9.60
CA PHE A 114 -16.80 -1.97 8.86
C PHE A 114 -15.34 -2.25 9.27
N LEU A 115 -15.05 -2.40 10.57
CA LEU A 115 -13.71 -2.74 11.04
C LEU A 115 -13.33 -4.17 10.63
N ALA A 116 -14.29 -5.11 10.64
CA ALA A 116 -14.07 -6.48 10.15
C ALA A 116 -13.76 -6.49 8.64
N GLU A 117 -14.47 -5.71 7.83
CA GLU A 117 -14.23 -5.57 6.40
C GLU A 117 -12.85 -4.96 6.12
N VAL A 118 -12.49 -3.88 6.80
CA VAL A 118 -11.17 -3.25 6.66
C VAL A 118 -10.06 -4.24 7.01
N MET A 119 -10.18 -4.95 8.13
CA MET A 119 -9.24 -5.98 8.52
C MET A 119 -9.13 -7.07 7.44
N PHE A 120 -10.26 -7.62 6.98
CA PHE A 120 -10.28 -8.68 5.98
C PHE A 120 -9.65 -8.25 4.66
N VAL A 121 -10.04 -7.09 4.15
CA VAL A 121 -9.56 -6.59 2.87
C VAL A 121 -8.05 -6.35 2.91
N LEU A 122 -7.52 -5.79 3.99
CA LEU A 122 -6.10 -5.41 4.08
C LEU A 122 -5.18 -6.58 4.44
N THR A 123 -5.65 -7.53 5.26
CA THR A 123 -4.81 -8.64 5.73
C THR A 123 -4.93 -9.91 4.88
N PHE A 124 -6.09 -10.15 4.27
CA PHE A 124 -6.35 -11.34 3.46
C PHE A 124 -6.69 -10.99 2.01
N GLY A 125 -7.68 -10.14 1.78
CA GLY A 125 -8.22 -9.86 0.45
C GLY A 125 -7.18 -9.27 -0.50
N ALA A 126 -6.51 -8.17 -0.12
CA ALA A 126 -5.51 -7.52 -0.96
C ALA A 126 -4.30 -8.44 -1.25
N PRO A 127 -3.68 -9.13 -0.27
CA PRO A 127 -2.62 -10.11 -0.53
C PRO A 127 -3.07 -11.27 -1.43
N PHE A 128 -4.26 -11.82 -1.20
CA PHE A 128 -4.80 -12.90 -1.99
C PHE A 128 -4.96 -12.52 -3.45
N PHE A 129 -5.68 -11.42 -3.73
CA PHE A 129 -5.87 -10.95 -5.09
C PHE A 129 -4.56 -10.49 -5.75
N PHE A 130 -3.64 -9.88 -5.00
CA PHE A 130 -2.31 -9.52 -5.50
C PHE A 130 -1.55 -10.75 -5.99
N CYS A 131 -1.50 -11.83 -5.21
CA CYS A 131 -0.80 -13.06 -5.57
C CYS A 131 -1.48 -13.76 -6.76
N LEU A 132 -2.82 -13.82 -6.81
CA LEU A 132 -3.55 -14.37 -7.97
C LEU A 132 -3.27 -13.59 -9.25
N LEU A 133 -3.33 -12.24 -9.18
CA LEU A 133 -3.03 -11.39 -10.33
C LEU A 133 -1.56 -11.52 -10.76
N CYS A 134 -0.63 -11.69 -9.81
CA CYS A 134 0.76 -11.95 -10.10
C CYS A 134 0.90 -13.27 -10.89
N LEU A 135 0.29 -14.36 -10.43
CA LEU A 135 0.31 -15.64 -11.15
C LEU A 135 -0.32 -15.53 -12.55
N TYR A 136 -1.44 -14.80 -12.67
CA TYR A 136 -2.14 -14.60 -13.93
C TYR A 136 -1.27 -13.85 -14.95
N VAL A 137 -0.70 -12.71 -14.54
CA VAL A 137 0.12 -11.86 -15.44
C VAL A 137 1.41 -12.57 -15.81
N TYR A 138 2.13 -13.14 -14.84
CA TYR A 138 3.39 -13.83 -15.12
C TYR A 138 3.20 -15.20 -15.81
N GLY A 139 2.08 -15.88 -15.58
CA GLY A 139 1.69 -17.06 -16.35
C GLY A 139 1.57 -16.74 -17.83
N GLY A 140 0.91 -15.64 -18.19
CA GLY A 140 0.85 -15.16 -19.58
C GLY A 140 2.23 -14.82 -20.17
N LEU A 141 3.12 -14.22 -19.37
CA LEU A 141 4.50 -13.91 -19.76
C LEU A 141 5.33 -15.19 -20.01
N LEU A 142 5.14 -16.23 -19.20
CA LEU A 142 5.84 -17.50 -19.34
C LEU A 142 5.36 -18.30 -20.55
N TRP A 143 4.04 -18.34 -20.79
CA TRP A 143 3.45 -19.05 -21.92
C TRP A 143 3.58 -18.31 -23.25
N GLY A 144 4.06 -17.04 -23.21
CA GLY A 144 4.26 -16.24 -24.42
C GLY A 144 2.97 -15.81 -25.13
N LYS A 145 1.83 -15.91 -24.45
CA LYS A 145 0.51 -15.49 -24.97
C LYS A 145 -0.11 -14.47 -24.01
N PRO A 146 -0.55 -13.28 -24.49
CA PRO A 146 -1.21 -12.32 -23.64
C PRO A 146 -2.57 -12.88 -23.21
N PRO A 147 -2.81 -13.09 -21.90
CA PRO A 147 -4.12 -13.54 -21.44
C PRO A 147 -5.16 -12.41 -21.58
N PRO A 148 -6.46 -12.75 -21.71
CA PRO A 148 -7.51 -11.74 -21.86
C PRO A 148 -7.50 -10.76 -20.70
N GLY A 149 -7.62 -9.44 -20.96
CA GLY A 149 -7.63 -8.43 -19.90
C GLY A 149 -6.32 -8.23 -19.13
N VAL A 150 -5.17 -8.70 -19.65
CA VAL A 150 -3.85 -8.59 -18.98
C VAL A 150 -3.51 -7.17 -18.55
N LEU A 151 -3.90 -6.14 -19.31
CA LEU A 151 -3.66 -4.73 -18.93
C LEU A 151 -4.47 -4.33 -17.68
N GLY A 152 -5.73 -4.75 -17.61
CA GLY A 152 -6.57 -4.53 -16.42
C GLY A 152 -6.01 -5.26 -15.20
N ALA A 153 -5.62 -6.53 -15.37
CA ALA A 153 -5.00 -7.32 -14.33
C ALA A 153 -3.70 -6.67 -13.82
N THR A 154 -2.84 -6.17 -14.71
CA THR A 154 -1.60 -5.48 -14.32
C THR A 154 -1.86 -4.17 -13.60
N ARG A 155 -2.88 -3.39 -14.01
CA ARG A 155 -3.27 -2.16 -13.29
C ARG A 155 -3.68 -2.45 -11.85
N TRP A 156 -4.49 -3.50 -11.65
CA TRP A 156 -4.90 -3.92 -10.32
C TRP A 156 -3.75 -4.49 -9.51
N LEU A 157 -2.87 -5.29 -10.12
CA LEU A 157 -1.65 -5.81 -9.48
C LEU A 157 -0.79 -4.68 -8.91
N VAL A 158 -0.54 -3.64 -9.70
CA VAL A 158 0.25 -2.47 -9.28
C VAL A 158 -0.47 -1.67 -8.17
N ARG A 159 -1.79 -1.50 -8.29
CA ARG A 159 -2.60 -0.77 -7.29
C ARG A 159 -2.65 -1.48 -5.95
N LEU A 160 -2.86 -2.81 -5.93
CA LEU A 160 -2.99 -3.60 -4.72
C LEU A 160 -1.69 -3.69 -3.93
N ARG A 161 -0.53 -3.53 -4.57
CA ARG A 161 0.78 -3.54 -3.91
C ARG A 161 0.87 -2.60 -2.70
N GLY A 162 0.26 -1.42 -2.79
CA GLY A 162 0.26 -0.42 -1.70
C GLY A 162 -0.73 -0.71 -0.57
N TRP A 163 -1.67 -1.66 -0.78
CA TRP A 163 -2.76 -1.96 0.15
C TRP A 163 -2.55 -3.25 0.96
N MET A 164 -1.46 -3.97 0.71
CA MET A 164 -1.11 -5.14 1.52
C MET A 164 -0.53 -4.68 2.85
N MET A 165 -1.17 -5.03 3.96
CA MET A 165 -0.81 -4.57 5.31
C MET A 165 -0.66 -5.71 6.31
N VAL A 166 -0.22 -6.90 5.85
CA VAL A 166 0.01 -8.07 6.70
C VAL A 166 1.15 -7.81 7.69
N ASP A 167 2.19 -7.10 7.25
CA ASP A 167 3.32 -6.64 8.05
C ASP A 167 2.88 -5.70 9.18
N VAL A 168 2.01 -4.76 8.87
CA VAL A 168 1.43 -3.82 9.85
C VAL A 168 0.56 -4.56 10.87
N PHE A 169 -0.27 -5.51 10.40
CA PHE A 169 -1.08 -6.33 11.28
C PHE A 169 -0.22 -7.19 12.24
N PHE A 170 0.85 -7.82 11.74
CA PHE A 170 1.79 -8.58 12.58
C PHE A 170 2.40 -7.72 13.70
N ILE A 171 2.87 -6.52 13.37
CA ILE A 171 3.43 -5.58 14.36
C ILE A 171 2.36 -5.12 15.33
N SER A 172 1.14 -4.87 14.85
CA SER A 172 -0.01 -4.50 15.71
C SER A 172 -0.32 -5.58 16.74
N THR A 173 -0.16 -6.85 16.38
CA THR A 173 -0.32 -7.96 17.34
C THR A 173 0.73 -7.92 18.44
N LEU A 174 1.99 -7.60 18.12
CA LEU A 174 3.03 -7.43 19.13
C LEU A 174 2.73 -6.26 20.07
N VAL A 175 2.25 -5.14 19.52
CA VAL A 175 1.85 -3.97 20.33
C VAL A 175 0.63 -4.31 21.21
N ALA A 176 -0.35 -5.04 20.67
CA ALA A 176 -1.49 -5.52 21.43
C ALA A 176 -1.08 -6.47 22.57
N TYR A 177 -0.12 -7.37 22.30
CA TYR A 177 0.43 -8.28 23.30
C TYR A 177 1.05 -7.53 24.50
N ILE A 178 1.82 -6.47 24.25
CA ILE A 178 2.39 -5.63 25.32
C ILE A 178 1.29 -5.01 26.18
N LYS A 179 0.17 -4.59 25.56
CA LYS A 179 -0.98 -4.03 26.29
C LYS A 179 -1.77 -5.10 27.06
N LEU A 180 -1.87 -6.32 26.52
CA LEU A 180 -2.63 -7.42 27.12
C LEU A 180 -1.87 -8.12 28.25
N GLY A 181 -0.55 -8.15 28.23
CA GLY A 181 0.27 -8.97 29.14
C GLY A 181 0.12 -8.68 30.63
N LYS A 182 -0.58 -7.58 31.01
CA LYS A 182 -0.92 -7.27 32.40
C LYS A 182 -2.32 -7.73 32.82
N VAL A 183 -3.18 -8.02 31.86
CA VAL A 183 -4.61 -8.30 32.10
C VAL A 183 -4.96 -9.74 31.73
N ALA A 184 -4.20 -10.34 30.83
CA ALA A 184 -4.45 -11.69 30.33
C ALA A 184 -3.14 -12.41 30.00
N GLU A 185 -3.12 -13.70 30.24
CA GLU A 185 -2.03 -14.56 29.75
C GLU A 185 -2.26 -14.89 28.28
N VAL A 186 -1.28 -14.55 27.44
CA VAL A 186 -1.35 -14.74 25.99
C VAL A 186 -0.31 -15.74 25.55
N HIS A 187 -0.73 -16.83 24.92
CA HIS A 187 0.12 -17.83 24.31
C HIS A 187 -0.03 -17.77 22.80
N PHE A 188 1.08 -17.57 22.08
CA PHE A 188 1.06 -17.50 20.62
C PHE A 188 0.94 -18.90 20.00
N GLY A 189 0.01 -19.04 19.06
CA GLY A 189 -0.15 -20.23 18.25
C GLY A 189 0.84 -20.28 17.06
N PRO A 190 0.91 -21.42 16.35
CA PRO A 190 1.82 -21.59 15.22
C PRO A 190 1.55 -20.59 14.08
N ALA A 191 0.31 -20.19 13.84
CA ALA A 191 -0.04 -19.23 12.79
C ALA A 191 0.56 -17.84 13.04
N PHE A 192 0.82 -17.45 14.29
CA PHE A 192 1.51 -16.20 14.61
C PHE A 192 2.93 -16.16 14.03
N TYR A 193 3.71 -17.21 14.25
CA TYR A 193 5.08 -17.30 13.73
C TYR A 193 5.10 -17.41 12.20
N LEU A 194 4.16 -18.17 11.63
CA LEU A 194 4.00 -18.26 10.17
C LEU A 194 3.57 -16.94 9.55
N MET A 195 2.88 -16.08 10.28
CA MET A 195 2.51 -14.74 9.80
C MET A 195 3.72 -13.83 9.63
N PHE A 196 4.75 -13.95 10.46
CA PHE A 196 6.02 -13.27 10.24
C PHE A 196 6.66 -13.69 8.91
N VAL A 197 6.73 -15.01 8.67
CA VAL A 197 7.26 -15.55 7.41
C VAL A 197 6.42 -15.07 6.22
N LEU A 198 5.09 -15.10 6.34
CA LEU A 198 4.17 -14.59 5.32
C LEU A 198 4.42 -13.10 5.03
N SER A 199 4.61 -12.26 6.05
CA SER A 199 4.91 -10.83 5.89
C SER A 199 6.18 -10.62 5.06
N VAL A 200 7.26 -11.34 5.39
CA VAL A 200 8.53 -11.29 4.64
C VAL A 200 8.36 -11.76 3.19
N LEU A 201 7.62 -12.86 2.99
CA LEU A 201 7.32 -13.37 1.65
C LEU A 201 6.52 -12.38 0.81
N LEU A 202 5.48 -11.75 1.38
CA LEU A 202 4.65 -10.77 0.67
C LEU A 202 5.44 -9.50 0.33
N ILE A 203 6.26 -8.98 1.25
CA ILE A 203 7.16 -7.85 0.97
C ILE A 203 8.10 -8.21 -0.17
N ARG A 204 8.72 -9.39 -0.12
CA ARG A 204 9.64 -9.85 -1.17
C ARG A 204 8.92 -10.05 -2.51
N THR A 205 7.70 -10.58 -2.50
CA THR A 205 6.85 -10.73 -3.68
C THR A 205 6.52 -9.37 -4.28
N ALA A 206 6.10 -8.41 -3.46
CA ALA A 206 5.80 -7.05 -3.91
C ALA A 206 7.02 -6.35 -4.53
N LEU A 207 8.20 -6.51 -3.94
CA LEU A 207 9.45 -5.98 -4.46
C LEU A 207 9.90 -6.68 -5.75
N SER A 208 9.53 -7.95 -5.96
CA SER A 208 9.90 -8.71 -7.15
C SER A 208 9.09 -8.36 -8.41
N VAL A 209 8.03 -7.54 -8.28
CA VAL A 209 7.16 -7.09 -9.38
C VAL A 209 7.49 -5.63 -9.74
N PRO A 210 8.49 -5.36 -10.62
CA PRO A 210 8.82 -4.00 -11.07
C PRO A 210 7.81 -3.53 -12.13
N GLU A 211 7.03 -2.51 -11.81
CA GLU A 211 5.92 -2.00 -12.62
C GLU A 211 6.32 -1.69 -14.06
N HIS A 212 7.37 -0.90 -14.21
CA HIS A 212 7.85 -0.45 -15.51
C HIS A 212 8.28 -1.60 -16.42
N TRP A 213 9.00 -2.58 -15.86
CA TRP A 213 9.44 -3.77 -16.58
C TRP A 213 8.26 -4.68 -17.00
N VAL A 214 7.27 -4.85 -16.13
CA VAL A 214 6.08 -5.67 -16.43
C VAL A 214 5.30 -5.09 -17.61
N TYR A 215 5.03 -3.76 -17.59
CA TYR A 215 4.38 -3.10 -18.73
C TYR A 215 5.17 -3.21 -20.03
N TYR A 216 6.50 -3.11 -19.96
CA TYR A 216 7.37 -3.34 -21.12
C TYR A 216 7.22 -4.75 -21.70
N GLN A 217 7.21 -5.79 -20.85
CA GLN A 217 7.06 -7.17 -21.30
C GLN A 217 5.67 -7.45 -21.90
N ILE A 218 4.61 -6.92 -21.30
CA ILE A 218 3.25 -7.05 -21.82
C ILE A 218 3.13 -6.39 -23.19
N ARG A 219 3.73 -5.22 -23.38
CA ARG A 219 3.78 -4.55 -24.67
C ARG A 219 4.46 -5.43 -25.73
N ARG A 220 5.60 -6.01 -25.40
CA ARG A 220 6.30 -6.95 -26.30
C ARG A 220 5.46 -8.17 -26.69
N LEU A 221 4.75 -8.74 -25.71
CA LEU A 221 3.83 -9.86 -25.95
C LEU A 221 2.72 -9.53 -26.94
N ARG A 222 2.23 -8.29 -26.91
CA ARG A 222 1.19 -7.81 -27.84
C ARG A 222 1.71 -7.52 -29.23
N GLY A 223 3.04 -7.58 -29.46
CA GLY A 223 3.66 -7.36 -30.77
C GLY A 223 3.83 -5.88 -31.12
N ASP A 224 3.72 -4.97 -30.15
CA ASP A 224 3.94 -3.55 -30.36
C ASP A 224 5.44 -3.29 -30.73
N LYS A 225 5.66 -2.42 -31.71
CA LYS A 225 6.99 -2.06 -32.19
C LYS A 225 7.82 -1.34 -31.13
N ASP A 226 9.13 -1.25 -31.41
CA ASP A 226 10.11 -0.65 -30.50
C ASP A 226 9.72 0.76 -30.02
N LEU A 227 10.26 1.14 -28.85
CA LEU A 227 10.07 2.44 -28.19
C LEU A 227 10.74 3.55 -29.04
N VAL A 228 10.11 3.94 -30.12
CA VAL A 228 10.55 5.06 -30.95
C VAL A 228 10.02 6.34 -30.34
N ARG A 229 10.88 7.37 -30.24
CA ARG A 229 10.45 8.69 -29.74
C ARG A 229 9.45 9.30 -30.70
N PRO A 230 8.27 9.74 -30.26
CA PRO A 230 7.29 10.36 -31.13
C PRO A 230 7.79 11.69 -31.67
N GLU A 231 7.61 11.93 -32.97
CA GLU A 231 7.83 13.23 -33.59
C GLU A 231 6.67 14.18 -33.23
N GLY A 232 6.96 15.44 -32.87
CA GLY A 232 5.92 16.45 -32.66
C GLY A 232 5.47 16.69 -31.22
N GLY A 233 6.26 16.33 -30.23
CA GLY A 233 5.97 16.56 -28.81
C GLY A 233 5.49 15.32 -28.09
N SER A 234 5.98 15.15 -26.88
CA SER A 234 5.76 13.95 -26.09
C SER A 234 5.29 14.23 -24.66
N VAL A 235 4.52 13.30 -24.10
CA VAL A 235 4.07 13.29 -22.71
C VAL A 235 4.39 11.95 -22.10
N PHE A 236 4.91 11.95 -20.89
CA PHE A 236 5.18 10.71 -20.15
C PHE A 236 3.94 10.25 -19.39
N CYS A 237 3.58 9.00 -19.57
CA CYS A 237 2.48 8.41 -18.82
C CYS A 237 2.76 8.40 -17.32
N GLY A 238 1.85 8.91 -16.50
CA GLY A 238 2.00 8.97 -15.06
C GLY A 238 2.00 7.61 -14.33
N LYS A 239 1.68 6.51 -15.04
CA LYS A 239 1.65 5.15 -14.47
C LYS A 239 2.76 4.26 -15.00
N CYS A 240 2.80 4.02 -16.31
CA CYS A 240 3.82 3.14 -16.90
C CYS A 240 5.14 3.85 -17.22
N LEU A 241 5.20 5.18 -17.09
CA LEU A 241 6.36 6.05 -17.29
C LEU A 241 6.94 6.08 -18.71
N PHE A 242 6.30 5.43 -19.67
CA PHE A 242 6.72 5.47 -21.08
C PHE A 242 6.31 6.78 -21.75
N GLU A 243 7.16 7.22 -22.68
CA GLU A 243 6.93 8.37 -23.54
C GLU A 243 5.83 8.06 -24.57
N ARG A 244 4.87 8.98 -24.73
CA ARG A 244 3.75 8.87 -25.68
C ARG A 244 3.54 10.19 -26.42
N PRO A 245 2.96 10.16 -27.64
CA PRO A 245 2.60 11.37 -28.34
C PRO A 245 1.66 12.26 -27.53
N ALA A 246 1.86 13.58 -27.59
CA ALA A 246 1.08 14.54 -26.78
C ALA A 246 -0.39 14.67 -27.21
N HIS A 247 -0.73 14.20 -28.41
CA HIS A 247 -2.12 14.24 -28.93
C HIS A 247 -2.98 13.06 -28.43
N GLU A 248 -2.38 12.03 -27.84
CA GLU A 248 -3.11 10.90 -27.28
C GLU A 248 -3.76 11.26 -25.96
N THR A 249 -5.01 10.86 -25.73
CA THR A 249 -5.75 11.04 -24.48
C THR A 249 -5.56 9.85 -23.53
N GLU A 250 -5.29 8.68 -24.09
CA GLU A 250 -5.08 7.44 -23.34
C GLU A 250 -3.75 6.78 -23.71
N CYS A 251 -3.09 6.19 -22.73
CA CYS A 251 -1.85 5.48 -22.95
C CYS A 251 -2.12 4.09 -23.55
N GLU A 252 -1.73 3.81 -24.78
CA GLU A 252 -1.87 2.49 -25.42
C GLU A 252 -1.18 1.36 -24.64
N ILE A 253 -0.11 1.66 -23.89
CA ILE A 253 0.68 0.66 -23.16
C ILE A 253 -0.05 0.18 -21.91
N CYS A 254 -0.61 1.10 -21.10
CA CYS A 254 -1.28 0.74 -19.86
C CYS A 254 -2.76 1.11 -19.84
N GLY A 255 -3.28 1.81 -20.86
CA GLY A 255 -4.67 2.25 -20.96
C GLY A 255 -5.11 3.21 -19.84
N SER A 256 -4.20 3.99 -19.28
CA SER A 256 -4.53 5.08 -18.35
C SER A 256 -4.58 6.41 -19.10
N GLY A 257 -5.42 7.34 -18.60
CA GLY A 257 -5.46 8.69 -19.16
C GLY A 257 -4.08 9.36 -19.15
N LEU A 258 -3.73 10.00 -20.27
CA LEU A 258 -2.48 10.73 -20.44
C LEU A 258 -2.67 12.19 -20.02
N HIS A 259 -1.95 12.58 -18.97
CA HIS A 259 -1.95 13.95 -18.45
C HIS A 259 -0.51 14.33 -18.08
N LYS A 260 -0.08 15.55 -18.40
CA LYS A 260 1.23 16.08 -17.94
C LYS A 260 1.34 16.04 -16.43
N ARG A 261 0.25 16.37 -15.72
CA ARG A 261 0.11 16.31 -14.25
C ARG A 261 -1.24 15.70 -13.92
N ARG A 262 -1.39 15.11 -12.74
CA ARG A 262 -2.69 14.56 -12.32
C ARG A 262 -3.73 15.67 -12.25
N PRO A 263 -4.87 15.55 -12.94
CA PRO A 263 -5.92 16.56 -12.88
C PRO A 263 -6.49 16.64 -11.46
N ASN A 264 -6.79 17.85 -11.00
CA ASN A 264 -7.37 18.13 -9.68
C ASN A 264 -6.65 17.53 -8.46
N SER A 265 -5.34 17.17 -8.61
CA SER A 265 -4.54 16.56 -7.56
C SER A 265 -4.54 17.41 -6.28
N LEU A 266 -4.32 18.73 -6.39
CA LEU A 266 -4.30 19.63 -5.23
C LEU A 266 -5.68 19.76 -4.58
N GLY A 267 -6.74 19.92 -5.38
CA GLY A 267 -8.11 20.08 -4.87
C GLY A 267 -8.59 18.83 -4.13
N LEU A 268 -8.41 17.65 -4.74
CA LEU A 268 -8.83 16.39 -4.14
C LEU A 268 -8.02 16.05 -2.88
N SER A 269 -6.69 16.25 -2.92
CA SER A 269 -5.83 16.00 -1.77
C SER A 269 -6.17 16.96 -0.61
N LEU A 270 -6.44 18.25 -0.91
CA LEU A 270 -6.86 19.22 0.09
C LEU A 270 -8.23 18.90 0.69
N ALA A 271 -9.21 18.53 -0.12
CA ALA A 271 -10.54 18.15 0.35
C ALA A 271 -10.48 16.96 1.30
N LEU A 272 -9.72 15.89 0.94
CA LEU A 272 -9.52 14.73 1.80
C LEU A 272 -8.80 15.10 3.11
N LEU A 273 -7.81 16.01 3.05
CA LEU A 273 -7.11 16.48 4.23
C LEU A 273 -8.03 17.27 5.18
N ILE A 274 -8.83 18.21 4.64
CA ILE A 274 -9.79 18.98 5.44
C ILE A 274 -10.81 18.05 6.09
N THR A 275 -11.37 17.09 5.34
CA THR A 275 -12.30 16.10 5.88
C THR A 275 -11.65 15.30 7.00
N SER A 276 -10.37 14.91 6.86
CA SER A 276 -9.66 14.18 7.91
C SER A 276 -9.46 15.02 9.18
N VAL A 277 -9.20 16.33 9.05
CA VAL A 277 -9.10 17.26 10.20
C VAL A 277 -10.44 17.38 10.94
N ILE A 278 -11.54 17.51 10.20
CA ILE A 278 -12.89 17.59 10.79
C ILE A 278 -13.21 16.30 11.56
N LEU A 279 -12.91 15.13 10.98
CA LEU A 279 -13.16 13.83 11.62
C LEU A 279 -12.20 13.53 12.78
N LEU A 280 -11.04 14.18 12.84
CA LEU A 280 -10.10 14.00 13.93
C LEU A 280 -10.65 14.53 15.26
N LEU A 281 -11.51 15.56 15.23
CA LEU A 281 -12.17 16.09 16.44
C LEU A 281 -13.04 15.01 17.12
N PRO A 282 -14.06 14.40 16.49
CA PRO A 282 -14.84 13.36 17.13
C PRO A 282 -14.01 12.09 17.41
N ALA A 283 -12.98 11.78 16.62
CA ALA A 283 -12.10 10.65 16.88
C ALA A 283 -11.36 10.75 18.21
N ASN A 284 -10.98 11.96 18.64
CA ASN A 284 -10.27 12.17 19.92
C ASN A 284 -11.20 12.45 21.09
N LEU A 285 -12.39 13.03 20.86
CA LEU A 285 -13.31 13.43 21.91
C LEU A 285 -14.30 12.34 22.31
N MET A 286 -14.68 11.49 21.34
CA MET A 286 -15.65 10.42 21.61
C MET A 286 -14.99 9.18 22.22
N THR A 287 -15.81 8.31 22.78
CA THR A 287 -15.39 7.03 23.36
C THR A 287 -14.83 6.12 22.28
N ILE A 288 -13.59 5.64 22.46
CA ILE A 288 -12.95 4.70 21.53
C ILE A 288 -13.30 3.25 21.85
N MET A 289 -13.44 2.93 23.13
CA MET A 289 -13.87 1.62 23.60
C MET A 289 -14.70 1.73 24.89
N VAL A 290 -15.62 0.80 25.02
CA VAL A 290 -16.41 0.60 26.23
C VAL A 290 -16.02 -0.75 26.80
N SER A 291 -15.41 -0.75 27.96
CA SER A 291 -15.11 -1.94 28.74
C SER A 291 -16.22 -2.17 29.76
N SER A 292 -16.83 -3.33 29.74
CA SER A 292 -17.84 -3.71 30.74
C SER A 292 -17.36 -4.92 31.52
N ASN A 293 -17.17 -4.70 32.82
CA ASN A 293 -16.99 -5.74 33.82
C ASN A 293 -18.32 -5.94 34.55
N PRO A 294 -18.54 -7.05 35.27
CA PRO A 294 -19.79 -7.31 35.97
C PRO A 294 -20.21 -6.19 36.94
N THR A 295 -19.26 -5.41 37.42
CA THR A 295 -19.48 -4.38 38.46
C THR A 295 -19.40 -2.95 37.90
N VAL A 296 -18.67 -2.70 36.81
CA VAL A 296 -18.41 -1.35 36.30
C VAL A 296 -18.42 -1.33 34.80
N ILE A 297 -19.06 -0.30 34.21
CA ILE A 297 -18.98 0.05 32.79
C ILE A 297 -18.06 1.25 32.64
N GLU A 298 -16.90 1.04 32.05
CA GLU A 298 -15.90 2.08 31.82
C GLU A 298 -15.88 2.51 30.38
N ARG A 299 -16.01 3.81 30.13
CA ARG A 299 -15.94 4.42 28.81
C ARG A 299 -14.62 5.15 28.67
N SER A 300 -13.77 4.66 27.78
CA SER A 300 -12.43 5.21 27.59
C SER A 300 -12.33 5.96 26.26
N THR A 301 -11.83 7.20 26.34
CA THR A 301 -11.35 7.94 25.16
C THR A 301 -9.87 7.60 24.94
N ILE A 302 -9.28 8.00 23.80
CA ILE A 302 -7.83 7.82 23.56
C ILE A 302 -7.03 8.49 24.68
N PHE A 303 -7.38 9.73 25.02
CA PHE A 303 -6.67 10.51 26.03
C PHE A 303 -6.82 9.94 27.44
N SER A 304 -8.02 9.51 27.85
CA SER A 304 -8.22 8.90 29.16
C SER A 304 -7.45 7.58 29.31
N GLY A 305 -7.37 6.78 28.24
CA GLY A 305 -6.56 5.56 28.24
C GLY A 305 -5.07 5.82 28.43
N ILE A 306 -4.52 6.87 27.79
CA ILE A 306 -3.13 7.29 27.97
C ILE A 306 -2.90 7.76 29.41
N GLN A 307 -3.82 8.57 29.96
CA GLN A 307 -3.71 9.09 31.33
C GLN A 307 -3.79 7.97 32.38
N PHE A 308 -4.65 6.98 32.16
CA PHE A 308 -4.75 5.80 33.01
C PHE A 308 -3.42 5.02 33.05
N MET A 309 -2.86 4.68 31.88
CA MET A 309 -1.56 3.98 31.78
C MET A 309 -0.42 4.78 32.41
N TRP A 310 -0.45 6.11 32.26
CA TRP A 310 0.55 6.99 32.89
C TRP A 310 0.49 6.96 34.42
N ARG A 311 -0.72 6.95 35.01
CA ARG A 311 -0.92 6.88 36.44
C ARG A 311 -0.56 5.51 37.03
N ASP A 312 -0.79 4.45 36.28
CA ASP A 312 -0.42 3.08 36.67
C ASP A 312 1.10 2.81 36.63
N GLY A 313 1.90 3.79 36.26
CA GLY A 313 3.37 3.68 36.18
C GLY A 313 3.88 3.15 34.84
N ASP A 314 3.00 2.86 33.87
CA ASP A 314 3.35 2.34 32.53
C ASP A 314 3.70 3.46 31.56
N HIS A 315 4.65 4.29 31.89
CA HIS A 315 5.03 5.46 31.13
C HIS A 315 5.47 5.12 29.70
N TYR A 316 6.18 4.00 29.49
CA TYR A 316 6.61 3.57 28.15
C TYR A 316 5.43 3.22 27.24
N ILE A 317 4.44 2.49 27.77
CA ILE A 317 3.23 2.11 27.01
C ILE A 317 2.40 3.35 26.71
N ALA A 318 2.21 4.23 27.69
CA ALA A 318 1.50 5.50 27.52
C ALA A 318 2.16 6.37 26.45
N MET A 319 3.50 6.45 26.40
CA MET A 319 4.25 7.19 25.38
C MET A 319 4.07 6.58 23.99
N ILE A 320 4.12 5.25 23.85
CA ILE A 320 3.90 4.58 22.58
C ILE A 320 2.49 4.86 22.05
N ILE A 321 1.47 4.74 22.90
CA ILE A 321 0.09 5.03 22.51
C ILE A 321 -0.09 6.49 22.13
N PHE A 322 0.43 7.42 22.92
CA PHE A 322 0.38 8.86 22.62
C PHE A 322 1.03 9.18 21.28
N SER A 323 2.23 8.64 21.04
CA SER A 323 2.94 8.91 19.77
C SER A 323 2.20 8.33 18.56
N ALA A 324 1.69 7.12 18.64
CA ALA A 324 1.02 6.46 17.52
C ALA A 324 -0.37 7.04 17.24
N SER A 325 -1.19 7.24 18.30
CA SER A 325 -2.60 7.59 18.15
C SER A 325 -2.87 9.10 18.08
N ILE A 326 -2.00 9.94 18.64
CA ILE A 326 -2.18 11.39 18.62
C ILE A 326 -1.10 12.07 17.78
N MET A 327 0.17 11.86 18.09
CA MET A 327 1.26 12.60 17.46
C MET A 327 1.40 12.28 15.95
N VAL A 328 1.35 11.01 15.56
CA VAL A 328 1.52 10.61 14.14
C VAL A 328 0.40 11.13 13.24
N PRO A 329 -0.91 11.05 13.55
CA PRO A 329 -1.96 11.65 12.72
C PRO A 329 -1.78 13.17 12.56
N TRP A 330 -1.47 13.90 13.63
CA TRP A 330 -1.20 15.34 13.55
C TRP A 330 0.02 15.67 12.70
N LEU A 331 1.13 14.95 12.86
CA LEU A 331 2.33 15.15 12.04
C LEU A 331 2.05 14.92 10.55
N LYS A 332 1.25 13.90 10.21
CA LYS A 332 0.84 13.65 8.82
C LYS A 332 0.00 14.79 8.25
N ILE A 333 -0.98 15.29 9.01
CA ILE A 333 -1.82 16.40 8.59
C ILE A 333 -0.98 17.64 8.36
N ILE A 334 -0.09 17.98 9.28
CA ILE A 334 0.83 19.13 9.16
C ILE A 334 1.76 18.95 7.97
N ALA A 335 2.39 17.79 7.81
CA ALA A 335 3.28 17.50 6.69
C ALA A 335 2.57 17.62 5.35
N MET A 336 1.36 17.04 5.21
CA MET A 336 0.55 17.18 4.00
C MET A 336 0.10 18.61 3.75
N GLY A 337 -0.25 19.35 4.80
CA GLY A 337 -0.57 20.77 4.73
C GLY A 337 0.59 21.59 4.18
N VAL A 338 1.81 21.37 4.69
CA VAL A 338 3.04 22.02 4.20
C VAL A 338 3.31 21.67 2.73
N LEU A 339 3.14 20.39 2.34
CA LEU A 339 3.34 19.94 0.96
C LEU A 339 2.33 20.57 -0.01
N LEU A 340 1.04 20.62 0.38
CA LEU A 340 -0.01 21.27 -0.41
C LEU A 340 0.21 22.78 -0.54
N TYR A 341 0.60 23.43 0.55
CA TYR A 341 0.94 24.85 0.54
C TYR A 341 2.15 25.14 -0.36
N ALA A 342 3.21 24.32 -0.26
CA ALA A 342 4.39 24.41 -1.10
C ALA A 342 4.08 24.24 -2.60
N ALA A 343 3.21 23.27 -2.92
CA ALA A 343 2.82 23.00 -4.30
C ALA A 343 1.91 24.11 -4.89
N LYS A 344 1.12 24.80 -4.06
CA LYS A 344 0.22 25.87 -4.52
C LYS A 344 0.91 27.23 -4.61
N PHE A 345 1.61 27.65 -3.56
CA PHE A 345 2.14 29.00 -3.43
C PHE A 345 3.66 29.07 -3.66
N GLY A 346 4.38 27.97 -3.48
CA GLY A 346 5.83 27.92 -3.43
C GLY A 346 6.36 28.32 -2.04
N ILE A 347 7.43 27.67 -1.63
CA ILE A 347 8.14 27.97 -0.37
C ILE A 347 9.63 28.06 -0.67
N LYS A 348 10.38 28.87 0.10
CA LYS A 348 11.85 28.98 0.02
C LYS A 348 12.60 27.74 0.53
N ILE A 349 11.94 26.60 0.67
CA ILE A 349 12.54 25.33 1.08
C ILE A 349 13.00 24.58 -0.16
N ALA A 350 14.19 23.98 -0.08
CA ALA A 350 14.74 23.19 -1.18
C ALA A 350 13.77 22.06 -1.61
N PRO A 351 13.45 21.92 -2.91
CA PRO A 351 12.48 20.93 -3.41
C PRO A 351 12.83 19.49 -3.04
N HIS A 352 14.12 19.20 -2.88
CA HIS A 352 14.60 17.89 -2.45
C HIS A 352 14.12 17.53 -1.03
N ARG A 353 14.16 18.47 -0.08
CA ARG A 353 13.67 18.26 1.30
C ARG A 353 12.15 18.03 1.31
N LEU A 354 11.41 18.75 0.49
CA LEU A 354 9.96 18.56 0.35
C LEU A 354 9.63 17.19 -0.26
N SER A 355 10.42 16.74 -1.24
CA SER A 355 10.27 15.38 -1.80
C SER A 355 10.58 14.30 -0.77
N GLN A 356 11.58 14.49 0.09
CA GLN A 356 11.87 13.59 1.20
C GLN A 356 10.74 13.58 2.23
N LEU A 357 10.20 14.75 2.59
CA LEU A 357 9.03 14.86 3.48
C LEU A 357 7.83 14.10 2.92
N TYR A 358 7.58 14.20 1.61
CA TYR A 358 6.52 13.42 0.95
C TYR A 358 6.74 11.90 1.09
N LEU A 359 7.94 11.42 0.78
CA LEU A 359 8.27 9.98 0.88
C LEU A 359 8.15 9.46 2.33
N ILE A 360 8.56 10.25 3.31
CA ILE A 360 8.40 9.92 4.73
C ILE A 360 6.91 9.86 5.10
N THR A 361 6.14 10.87 4.70
CA THR A 361 4.69 10.94 4.99
C THR A 361 3.94 9.77 4.35
N GLU A 362 4.27 9.39 3.12
CA GLU A 362 3.69 8.24 2.43
C GLU A 362 4.07 6.92 3.11
N SER A 363 5.32 6.77 3.54
CA SER A 363 5.79 5.57 4.27
C SER A 363 5.09 5.44 5.62
N ILE A 364 5.06 6.51 6.43
CA ILE A 364 4.38 6.53 7.73
C ILE A 364 2.87 6.31 7.57
N GLY A 365 2.31 6.64 6.40
CA GLY A 365 0.89 6.44 6.11
C GLY A 365 0.39 5.04 6.41
N ARG A 366 1.13 4.02 6.03
CA ARG A 366 0.77 2.61 6.27
C ARG A 366 0.89 2.22 7.75
N TRP A 367 1.89 2.72 8.44
CA TRP A 367 2.12 2.43 9.87
C TRP A 367 1.04 3.03 10.78
N SER A 368 0.34 4.08 10.35
CA SER A 368 -0.82 4.64 11.07
C SER A 368 -1.97 3.64 11.26
N MET A 369 -2.02 2.54 10.50
CA MET A 369 -3.04 1.50 10.66
C MET A 369 -2.79 0.58 11.86
N ILE A 370 -1.62 0.67 12.51
CA ILE A 370 -1.28 -0.13 13.69
C ILE A 370 -2.35 0.01 14.76
N ASP A 371 -2.76 1.23 15.09
CA ASP A 371 -3.72 1.48 16.16
C ASP A 371 -5.09 0.84 15.90
N ILE A 372 -5.54 0.85 14.64
CA ILE A 372 -6.80 0.22 14.25
C ILE A 372 -6.72 -1.29 14.46
N PHE A 373 -5.63 -1.91 14.03
CA PHE A 373 -5.44 -3.35 14.22
C PHE A 373 -5.24 -3.72 15.70
N VAL A 374 -4.60 -2.86 16.49
CA VAL A 374 -4.51 -3.05 17.95
C VAL A 374 -5.90 -3.03 18.60
N ILE A 375 -6.77 -2.07 18.23
CA ILE A 375 -8.14 -2.00 18.73
C ILE A 375 -8.90 -3.28 18.34
N ILE A 376 -8.80 -3.71 17.09
CA ILE A 376 -9.42 -4.95 16.60
C ILE A 376 -8.97 -6.16 17.42
N MET A 377 -7.67 -6.27 17.71
CA MET A 377 -7.10 -7.34 18.51
C MET A 377 -7.65 -7.33 19.95
N LEU A 378 -7.65 -6.17 20.61
CA LEU A 378 -8.19 -6.03 21.96
C LEU A 378 -9.68 -6.42 22.04
N MET A 379 -10.48 -5.98 21.06
CA MET A 379 -11.90 -6.34 20.98
C MET A 379 -12.14 -7.81 20.75
N SER A 380 -11.30 -8.45 19.93
CA SER A 380 -11.42 -9.86 19.63
C SER A 380 -11.02 -10.74 20.81
N THR A 381 -10.14 -10.26 21.68
CA THR A 381 -9.63 -10.97 22.83
C THR A 381 -10.61 -10.98 24.01
N PHE A 382 -11.19 -9.81 24.34
CA PHE A 382 -12.12 -9.69 25.48
C PHE A 382 -13.56 -9.97 25.06
N ARG A 383 -13.94 -11.28 25.10
CA ARG A 383 -15.28 -11.79 24.70
C ARG A 383 -16.06 -12.43 25.86
N THR A 384 -15.47 -12.54 27.03
CA THR A 384 -16.07 -13.27 28.14
C THR A 384 -17.21 -12.46 28.78
N HIS A 385 -18.16 -13.15 29.40
CA HIS A 385 -19.20 -12.47 30.19
C HIS A 385 -18.64 -11.62 31.34
N MET A 386 -17.40 -11.90 31.76
CA MET A 386 -16.73 -11.17 32.84
C MET A 386 -15.90 -9.97 32.38
N ALA A 387 -15.45 -9.95 31.11
CA ALA A 387 -14.74 -8.82 30.53
C ALA A 387 -15.10 -8.70 29.05
N ARG A 388 -15.90 -7.71 28.71
CA ARG A 388 -16.30 -7.44 27.33
C ARG A 388 -15.85 -6.04 26.92
N VAL A 389 -15.10 -5.98 25.82
CA VAL A 389 -14.71 -4.71 25.20
C VAL A 389 -15.48 -4.54 23.89
N VAL A 390 -16.21 -3.43 23.78
CA VAL A 390 -16.99 -3.08 22.58
C VAL A 390 -16.40 -1.79 21.98
N PRO A 391 -16.27 -1.70 20.65
CA PRO A 391 -15.80 -0.48 19.99
C PRO A 391 -16.78 0.66 20.22
N GLY A 392 -16.25 1.81 20.58
CA GLY A 392 -17.00 3.05 20.60
C GLY A 392 -17.01 3.72 19.21
N PRO A 393 -17.84 4.75 19.00
CA PRO A 393 -17.95 5.47 17.73
C PRO A 393 -16.63 6.12 17.28
N ALA A 394 -15.75 6.49 18.21
CA ALA A 394 -14.45 7.07 17.90
C ALA A 394 -13.55 6.12 17.08
N ALA A 395 -13.67 4.80 17.26
CA ALA A 395 -12.89 3.84 16.51
C ALA A 395 -13.16 3.92 14.97
N LEU A 396 -14.43 4.15 14.59
CA LEU A 396 -14.82 4.36 13.19
C LEU A 396 -14.24 5.67 12.65
N TYR A 397 -14.42 6.78 13.38
CA TYR A 397 -13.89 8.08 12.97
C TYR A 397 -12.37 8.06 12.85
N PHE A 398 -11.68 7.42 13.78
CA PHE A 398 -10.23 7.27 13.75
C PHE A 398 -9.77 6.46 12.53
N CYS A 399 -10.45 5.35 12.22
CA CYS A 399 -10.19 4.56 11.01
C CYS A 399 -10.37 5.40 9.74
N LEU A 400 -11.44 6.18 9.65
CA LEU A 400 -11.67 7.07 8.52
C LEU A 400 -10.59 8.16 8.40
N VAL A 401 -10.15 8.77 9.49
CA VAL A 401 -9.05 9.75 9.50
C VAL A 401 -7.78 9.15 8.90
N VAL A 402 -7.40 7.95 9.34
CA VAL A 402 -6.20 7.26 8.84
C VAL A 402 -6.31 6.96 7.36
N LEU A 403 -7.45 6.43 6.90
CA LEU A 403 -7.69 6.14 5.48
C LEU A 403 -7.70 7.41 4.62
N LEU A 404 -8.37 8.48 5.07
CA LEU A 404 -8.45 9.74 4.32
C LEU A 404 -7.10 10.44 4.23
N THR A 405 -6.30 10.46 5.29
CA THR A 405 -4.94 11.01 5.24
C THR A 405 -4.04 10.22 4.31
N MET A 406 -4.19 8.89 4.27
CA MET A 406 -3.44 8.03 3.35
C MET A 406 -3.87 8.25 1.90
N LEU A 407 -5.17 8.38 1.63
CA LEU A 407 -5.71 8.71 0.31
C LEU A 407 -5.29 10.12 -0.13
N SER A 408 -5.26 11.11 0.77
CA SER A 408 -4.78 12.46 0.48
C SER A 408 -3.33 12.44 -0.02
N ALA A 409 -2.44 11.69 0.64
CA ALA A 409 -1.06 11.52 0.19
C ALA A 409 -0.97 10.77 -1.15
N HIS A 410 -1.81 9.76 -1.36
CA HIS A 410 -1.83 8.98 -2.61
C HIS A 410 -2.29 9.80 -3.83
N PHE A 411 -3.24 10.72 -3.67
CA PHE A 411 -3.73 11.57 -4.77
C PHE A 411 -2.84 12.79 -5.03
N PHE A 412 -1.96 13.14 -4.13
CA PHE A 412 -1.03 14.25 -4.30
C PHE A 412 0.01 13.95 -5.40
N ASP A 413 0.31 14.94 -6.26
CA ASP A 413 1.36 14.84 -7.29
C ASP A 413 2.61 15.60 -6.83
N PRO A 414 3.68 14.91 -6.39
CA PRO A 414 4.88 15.55 -5.85
C PRO A 414 5.64 16.39 -6.90
N ARG A 415 5.40 16.15 -8.20
CA ARG A 415 6.05 16.91 -9.28
C ARG A 415 5.65 18.39 -9.29
N LEU A 416 4.48 18.74 -8.75
CA LEU A 416 4.01 20.12 -8.64
C LEU A 416 4.94 20.98 -7.78
N ILE A 417 5.60 20.40 -6.79
CA ILE A 417 6.58 21.09 -5.96
C ILE A 417 7.78 21.58 -6.80
N TRP A 418 8.27 20.72 -7.71
CA TRP A 418 9.41 21.04 -8.56
C TRP A 418 9.04 22.06 -9.66
N ASP A 419 7.82 21.98 -10.20
CA ASP A 419 7.32 22.96 -11.18
C ASP A 419 7.30 24.36 -10.59
N LYS A 420 6.82 24.53 -9.35
CA LYS A 420 6.80 25.81 -8.64
C LYS A 420 8.19 26.33 -8.32
N ALA A 421 9.09 25.47 -7.86
CA ALA A 421 10.48 25.85 -7.57
C ALA A 421 11.21 26.37 -8.84
N THR A 422 10.96 25.73 -9.99
CA THR A 422 11.55 26.17 -11.26
C THR A 422 10.97 27.52 -11.72
N GLN A 423 9.67 27.76 -11.50
CA GLN A 423 9.03 29.04 -11.82
C GLN A 423 9.56 30.17 -10.92
N HIS A 424 9.81 29.88 -9.63
CA HIS A 424 10.34 30.89 -8.70
C HIS A 424 11.76 31.32 -9.06
N ASN A 425 12.61 30.35 -9.43
CA ASN A 425 13.99 30.67 -9.86
C ASN A 425 14.02 31.49 -11.16
N LYS A 426 13.10 31.20 -12.12
CA LYS A 426 12.99 32.00 -13.37
C LYS A 426 12.49 33.45 -13.16
N LYS A 427 11.83 33.75 -12.05
CA LYS A 427 11.38 35.11 -11.71
C LYS A 427 12.41 35.89 -10.91
N ALA A 428 13.42 35.20 -10.36
CA ALA A 428 14.47 35.78 -9.56
C ALA A 428 15.77 36.09 -10.37
N THR A 429 15.87 35.55 -11.59
CA THR A 429 16.84 35.89 -12.64
C THR A 429 16.25 36.85 -13.65
#